data_4dbfd03e0040e9c2ad79ed9dff25584c
#
_entry.id   4dbfd03e0040e9c2ad79ed9dff25584c
#
_cell.length_a   1.000
_cell.length_b   1.000
_cell.length_c   1.000
_cell.angle_alpha   90.00
_cell.angle_beta   90.00
_cell.angle_gamma   90.00
#
_symmetry.space_group_name_H-M   'P 1'
#
loop_
_entity.id
_entity.type
_entity.pdbx_description
1 polymer ?
#
loop_
_entity_poly.entity_id
_entity_poly.type
_entity_poly.pdbx_seq_one_letter_code
_entity_poly.pdbx_strand_id
1 'polypeptide(L)'
;MFRKQKPNIIQSRREWQRWQASALGEALMVQEQKILGNLLERVAGRELLQVSIAGGLPLYERSPIANKTLVHFEYPVCGLGNAVVSLPEYLPICNESIDVLILHHVLEFSGNRHQILREAHRALASGGLLFVVGFNPWSLWSLRRALTYSRRVPWAGHYLSRHRLCDWLSLLGFTLQEVQFAQFGWPCSNSRNNDNDSKKDTWIENMGEKYNCFLGGFYALSARKQVIGMTPVSQKGFRKRILSFPVTEPSIRSLQSDD
;
A
#
# COMPACT_ATOMS: atom_id res chain seq x y z
N MET A 1 -13.54 -1.27 -32.32
CA MET A 1 -13.54 -1.21 -30.83
C MET A 1 -12.62 -2.31 -30.31
N PHE A 2 -11.33 -2.04 -30.14
CA PHE A 2 -10.35 -3.05 -29.71
C PHE A 2 -10.55 -3.33 -28.22
N ARG A 3 -11.03 -4.51 -27.91
CA ARG A 3 -11.14 -5.02 -26.54
C ARG A 3 -9.72 -5.14 -25.98
N LYS A 4 -9.28 -4.20 -25.13
CA LYS A 4 -8.00 -4.29 -24.41
C LYS A 4 -8.00 -5.61 -23.64
N GLN A 5 -7.20 -6.56 -24.08
CA GLN A 5 -6.99 -7.81 -23.39
C GLN A 5 -6.51 -7.50 -21.97
N LYS A 6 -7.17 -8.10 -20.97
CA LYS A 6 -6.74 -7.92 -19.56
C LYS A 6 -5.31 -8.46 -19.43
N PRO A 7 -4.39 -7.72 -18.81
CA PRO A 7 -3.04 -8.18 -18.63
C PRO A 7 -3.05 -9.49 -17.82
N ASN A 8 -2.35 -10.50 -18.32
CA ASN A 8 -2.13 -11.73 -17.58
C ASN A 8 -0.91 -11.52 -16.68
N ILE A 9 -1.12 -11.54 -15.35
CA ILE A 9 -0.08 -11.24 -14.37
C ILE A 9 1.11 -12.22 -14.46
N ILE A 10 0.87 -13.48 -14.78
CA ILE A 10 1.90 -14.53 -14.91
C ILE A 10 2.81 -14.22 -16.11
N GLN A 11 2.23 -13.88 -17.27
CA GLN A 11 3.00 -13.52 -18.44
C GLN A 11 3.78 -12.22 -18.20
N SER A 12 3.15 -11.22 -17.59
CA SER A 12 3.78 -9.95 -17.24
C SER A 12 4.96 -10.15 -16.30
N ARG A 13 4.86 -11.09 -15.35
CA ARG A 13 5.97 -11.46 -14.45
C ARG A 13 7.18 -11.99 -15.19
N ARG A 14 7.01 -12.91 -16.13
CA ARG A 14 8.12 -13.48 -16.91
C ARG A 14 8.83 -12.40 -17.75
N GLU A 15 8.06 -11.48 -18.32
CA GLU A 15 8.61 -10.33 -19.05
C GLU A 15 9.31 -9.36 -18.09
N TRP A 16 8.76 -9.14 -16.88
CA TRP A 16 9.37 -8.31 -15.85
C TRP A 16 10.73 -8.85 -15.43
N GLN A 17 10.85 -10.14 -15.16
CA GLN A 17 12.12 -10.75 -14.77
C GLN A 17 13.21 -10.55 -15.83
N ARG A 18 12.87 -10.66 -17.12
CA ARG A 18 13.82 -10.38 -18.21
C ARG A 18 14.22 -8.91 -18.27
N TRP A 19 13.25 -8.03 -18.08
CA TRP A 19 13.50 -6.59 -18.08
C TRP A 19 14.29 -6.13 -16.86
N GLN A 20 14.02 -6.68 -15.70
CA GLN A 20 14.71 -6.38 -14.44
C GLN A 20 16.23 -6.65 -14.55
N ALA A 21 16.66 -7.64 -15.33
CA ALA A 21 18.07 -7.93 -15.61
C ALA A 21 18.74 -6.90 -16.54
N SER A 22 18.00 -5.94 -17.09
CA SER A 22 18.57 -4.83 -17.85
C SER A 22 19.16 -3.76 -16.93
N ALA A 23 20.13 -2.98 -17.44
CA ALA A 23 20.74 -1.89 -16.68
C ALA A 23 19.70 -0.88 -16.13
N LEU A 24 18.63 -0.62 -16.91
CA LEU A 24 17.53 0.24 -16.47
C LEU A 24 16.68 -0.39 -15.38
N GLY A 25 16.40 -1.69 -15.48
CA GLY A 25 15.68 -2.46 -14.48
C GLY A 25 16.45 -2.56 -13.18
N GLU A 26 17.75 -2.85 -13.22
CA GLU A 26 18.63 -2.88 -12.04
C GLU A 26 18.66 -1.51 -11.33
N ALA A 27 18.84 -0.42 -12.08
CA ALA A 27 18.86 0.93 -11.52
C ALA A 27 17.53 1.27 -10.81
N LEU A 28 16.39 0.92 -11.41
CA LEU A 28 15.07 1.09 -10.79
C LEU A 28 14.97 0.31 -9.49
N MET A 29 15.33 -0.98 -9.50
CA MET A 29 15.23 -1.84 -8.32
C MET A 29 16.08 -1.34 -7.15
N VAL A 30 17.28 -0.83 -7.42
CA VAL A 30 18.15 -0.23 -6.40
C VAL A 30 17.49 0.99 -5.75
N GLN A 31 16.87 1.85 -6.54
CA GLN A 31 16.14 3.01 -6.04
C GLN A 31 14.91 2.62 -5.20
N GLU A 32 14.14 1.64 -5.66
CA GLU A 32 12.97 1.14 -4.95
C GLU A 32 13.35 0.48 -3.62
N GLN A 33 14.42 -0.33 -3.60
CA GLN A 33 14.96 -0.91 -2.37
C GLN A 33 15.42 0.16 -1.38
N LYS A 34 16.09 1.22 -1.87
CA LYS A 34 16.53 2.33 -1.02
C LYS A 34 15.33 3.01 -0.34
N ILE A 35 14.30 3.37 -1.12
CA ILE A 35 13.13 4.08 -0.61
C ILE A 35 12.31 3.20 0.33
N LEU A 36 11.96 1.99 -0.11
CA LEU A 36 11.23 1.06 0.74
C LEU A 36 12.00 0.70 2.01
N GLY A 37 13.33 0.50 1.90
CA GLY A 37 14.19 0.27 3.04
C GLY A 37 14.07 1.37 4.08
N ASN A 38 14.20 2.63 3.68
CA ASN A 38 14.10 3.79 4.58
C ASN A 38 12.70 3.90 5.22
N LEU A 39 11.65 3.57 4.48
CA LEU A 39 10.28 3.55 5.01
C LEU A 39 10.07 2.40 6.01
N LEU A 40 10.60 1.22 5.71
CA LEU A 40 10.42 0.01 6.51
C LEU A 40 11.28 -0.01 7.77
N GLU A 41 12.44 0.66 7.81
CA GLU A 41 13.29 0.77 9.01
C GLU A 41 12.54 1.33 10.23
N ARG A 42 11.53 2.18 9.99
CA ARG A 42 10.74 2.86 11.03
C ARG A 42 9.48 2.11 11.42
N VAL A 43 9.25 0.93 10.85
CA VAL A 43 8.00 0.19 11.02
C VAL A 43 8.23 -1.01 11.92
N ALA A 44 7.48 -1.06 13.03
CA ALA A 44 7.44 -2.21 13.92
C ALA A 44 6.25 -3.12 13.57
N GLY A 45 6.41 -4.41 13.80
CA GLY A 45 5.40 -5.44 13.58
C GLY A 45 6.00 -6.83 13.80
N ARG A 46 5.19 -7.86 13.60
CA ARG A 46 5.60 -9.26 13.70
C ARG A 46 5.64 -9.94 12.34
N GLU A 47 4.64 -9.66 11.51
CA GLU A 47 4.39 -10.33 10.23
C GLU A 47 4.45 -9.34 9.07
N LEU A 48 5.34 -9.59 8.13
CA LEU A 48 5.46 -8.82 6.89
C LEU A 48 5.19 -9.73 5.69
N LEU A 49 4.28 -9.29 4.82
CA LEU A 49 3.96 -9.96 3.58
C LEU A 49 4.36 -9.09 2.39
N GLN A 50 5.15 -9.63 1.48
CA GLN A 50 5.47 -8.97 0.21
C GLN A 50 4.79 -9.70 -0.94
N VAL A 51 4.02 -8.95 -1.73
CA VAL A 51 3.43 -9.39 -3.00
C VAL A 51 4.08 -8.59 -4.12
N SER A 52 4.86 -9.23 -4.95
CA SER A 52 5.68 -8.54 -5.98
C SER A 52 5.57 -9.21 -7.33
N ILE A 53 5.48 -8.40 -8.39
CA ILE A 53 5.63 -8.91 -9.76
C ILE A 53 7.06 -9.31 -10.06
N ALA A 54 8.03 -8.70 -9.40
CA ALA A 54 9.45 -9.01 -9.58
C ALA A 54 9.80 -10.44 -9.17
N GLY A 55 9.03 -11.03 -8.25
CA GLY A 55 9.18 -12.41 -7.77
C GLY A 55 10.61 -12.75 -7.32
N GLY A 56 10.79 -13.07 -6.06
CA GLY A 56 12.10 -13.52 -5.56
C GLY A 56 13.06 -12.43 -5.11
N LEU A 57 12.79 -11.14 -5.37
CA LEU A 57 13.61 -10.07 -4.84
C LEU A 57 13.02 -9.56 -3.51
N PRO A 58 13.69 -9.78 -2.36
CA PRO A 58 13.23 -9.24 -1.10
C PRO A 58 13.47 -7.73 -1.05
N LEU A 59 12.39 -6.96 -0.89
CA LEU A 59 12.44 -5.49 -0.73
C LEU A 59 12.41 -5.07 0.75
N TYR A 60 12.34 -6.05 1.63
CA TYR A 60 12.16 -5.90 3.08
C TYR A 60 13.44 -6.13 3.90
N GLU A 61 14.62 -6.14 3.27
CA GLU A 61 15.87 -6.48 3.96
C GLU A 61 16.13 -5.60 5.18
N ARG A 62 15.90 -4.29 5.04
CA ARG A 62 16.09 -3.31 6.11
C ARG A 62 14.99 -3.27 7.16
N SER A 63 13.91 -4.05 6.97
CA SER A 63 12.84 -4.11 7.95
C SER A 63 13.28 -4.84 9.22
N PRO A 64 12.99 -4.32 10.42
CA PRO A 64 13.26 -4.99 11.69
C PRO A 64 12.30 -6.14 11.98
N ILE A 65 11.28 -6.35 11.19
CA ILE A 65 10.26 -7.39 11.36
C ILE A 65 10.89 -8.77 11.19
N ALA A 66 10.62 -9.68 12.13
CA ALA A 66 11.25 -11.00 12.16
C ALA A 66 10.66 -11.95 11.10
N ASN A 67 9.33 -12.03 11.02
CA ASN A 67 8.67 -12.94 10.11
C ASN A 67 8.37 -12.24 8.78
N LYS A 68 9.05 -12.67 7.74
CA LYS A 68 8.93 -12.10 6.39
C LYS A 68 8.52 -13.18 5.43
N THR A 69 7.41 -12.97 4.72
CA THR A 69 6.86 -13.93 3.75
C THR A 69 6.76 -13.29 2.38
N LEU A 70 7.18 -14.02 1.35
CA LEU A 70 7.11 -13.60 -0.04
C LEU A 70 6.04 -14.37 -0.79
N VAL A 71 5.16 -13.67 -1.51
CA VAL A 71 4.17 -14.31 -2.38
C VAL A 71 4.73 -14.52 -3.76
N HIS A 72 4.74 -15.77 -4.21
CA HIS A 72 5.07 -16.18 -5.56
C HIS A 72 3.82 -16.50 -6.37
N PHE A 73 3.85 -16.27 -7.68
CA PHE A 73 2.71 -16.56 -8.55
C PHE A 73 2.83 -17.91 -9.28
N GLU A 74 4.00 -18.53 -9.25
CA GLU A 74 4.28 -19.82 -9.92
C GLU A 74 5.32 -20.64 -9.11
N TYR A 75 5.26 -21.96 -9.25
CA TYR A 75 6.30 -22.91 -8.84
C TYR A 75 7.40 -23.04 -9.92
N PRO A 76 8.63 -23.47 -9.60
CA PRO A 76 9.15 -23.80 -8.28
C PRO A 76 9.65 -22.57 -7.50
N VAL A 77 9.52 -22.63 -6.17
CA VAL A 77 10.09 -21.64 -5.25
C VAL A 77 11.36 -22.23 -4.66
N CYS A 78 12.51 -21.92 -5.24
CA CYS A 78 13.79 -22.43 -4.75
C CYS A 78 14.54 -21.34 -3.98
N GLY A 79 15.01 -21.67 -2.77
CA GLY A 79 16.01 -20.87 -2.04
C GLY A 79 15.54 -19.56 -1.39
N LEU A 80 14.25 -19.32 -1.25
CA LEU A 80 13.70 -18.04 -0.80
C LEU A 80 12.94 -18.18 0.54
N GLY A 81 13.58 -18.56 1.63
CA GLY A 81 12.99 -18.47 2.96
C GLY A 81 11.50 -18.89 3.04
N ASN A 82 10.71 -18.10 3.78
CA ASN A 82 9.27 -18.30 3.88
C ASN A 82 8.57 -17.75 2.60
N ALA A 83 8.05 -18.66 1.77
CA ALA A 83 7.38 -18.29 0.53
C ALA A 83 6.03 -19.02 0.41
N VAL A 84 5.05 -18.31 -0.13
CA VAL A 84 3.71 -18.82 -0.40
C VAL A 84 3.41 -18.67 -1.88
N VAL A 85 2.85 -19.68 -2.52
CA VAL A 85 2.43 -19.59 -3.93
C VAL A 85 0.95 -19.27 -4.00
N SER A 86 0.62 -18.11 -4.56
CA SER A 86 -0.75 -17.63 -4.67
C SER A 86 -0.88 -16.51 -5.70
N LEU A 87 -2.09 -16.33 -6.21
CA LEU A 87 -2.45 -15.13 -6.95
C LEU A 87 -2.69 -13.95 -5.98
N PRO A 88 -2.37 -12.72 -6.38
CA PRO A 88 -2.55 -11.56 -5.50
C PRO A 88 -4.01 -11.22 -5.19
N GLU A 89 -4.95 -11.73 -6.00
CA GLU A 89 -6.39 -11.61 -5.79
C GLU A 89 -6.95 -12.57 -4.72
N TYR A 90 -6.20 -13.61 -4.33
CA TYR A 90 -6.62 -14.65 -3.40
C TYR A 90 -5.45 -15.09 -2.53
N LEU A 91 -5.18 -14.33 -1.47
CA LEU A 91 -4.09 -14.62 -0.55
C LEU A 91 -4.50 -15.72 0.46
N PRO A 92 -3.76 -16.81 0.57
CA PRO A 92 -4.03 -17.88 1.54
C PRO A 92 -3.52 -17.48 2.94
N ILE A 93 -3.94 -16.33 3.40
CA ILE A 93 -3.54 -15.68 4.65
C ILE A 93 -4.79 -15.44 5.48
N CYS A 94 -4.70 -15.66 6.79
CA CYS A 94 -5.78 -15.39 7.72
C CYS A 94 -6.18 -13.91 7.72
N ASN A 95 -7.42 -13.62 8.10
CA ASN A 95 -7.87 -12.25 8.25
C ASN A 95 -7.07 -11.57 9.37
N GLU A 96 -6.73 -10.30 9.18
CA GLU A 96 -6.11 -9.44 10.20
C GLU A 96 -4.85 -10.03 10.86
N SER A 97 -4.04 -10.78 10.10
CA SER A 97 -2.86 -11.47 10.62
C SER A 97 -1.53 -10.82 10.20
N ILE A 98 -1.55 -9.86 9.31
CA ILE A 98 -0.35 -9.20 8.75
C ILE A 98 -0.25 -7.76 9.28
N ASP A 99 0.90 -7.39 9.82
CA ASP A 99 1.16 -6.02 10.28
C ASP A 99 1.60 -5.10 9.14
N VAL A 100 2.40 -5.65 8.21
CA VAL A 100 2.94 -4.90 7.08
C VAL A 100 2.74 -5.66 5.77
N LEU A 101 2.11 -5.04 4.80
CA LEU A 101 1.90 -5.60 3.48
C LEU A 101 2.51 -4.69 2.41
N ILE A 102 3.33 -5.27 1.53
CA ILE A 102 3.96 -4.57 0.41
C ILE A 102 3.35 -5.07 -0.89
N LEU A 103 2.74 -4.18 -1.66
CA LEU A 103 2.30 -4.41 -3.03
C LEU A 103 3.28 -3.74 -4.00
N HIS A 104 4.14 -4.53 -4.64
CA HIS A 104 5.18 -4.03 -5.53
C HIS A 104 4.83 -4.31 -6.98
N HIS A 105 4.44 -3.27 -7.72
CA HIS A 105 4.06 -3.29 -9.14
C HIS A 105 2.96 -4.30 -9.52
N VAL A 106 2.21 -4.81 -8.56
CA VAL A 106 1.15 -5.83 -8.80
C VAL A 106 -0.09 -5.21 -9.41
N LEU A 107 -0.46 -4.00 -8.93
CA LEU A 107 -1.70 -3.33 -9.35
C LEU A 107 -1.71 -2.94 -10.84
N GLU A 108 -0.55 -2.73 -11.44
CA GLU A 108 -0.42 -2.28 -12.82
C GLU A 108 -0.62 -3.42 -13.82
N PHE A 109 -0.28 -4.63 -13.39
CA PHE A 109 -0.28 -5.83 -14.23
C PHE A 109 -1.43 -6.78 -13.93
N SER A 110 -2.27 -6.49 -12.93
CA SER A 110 -3.50 -7.24 -12.67
C SER A 110 -4.72 -6.63 -13.35
N GLY A 111 -5.62 -7.50 -13.80
CA GLY A 111 -6.95 -7.14 -14.29
C GLY A 111 -7.96 -6.81 -13.18
N ASN A 112 -7.70 -7.25 -11.94
CA ASN A 112 -8.63 -7.16 -10.81
C ASN A 112 -8.05 -6.38 -9.62
N ARG A 113 -7.58 -5.14 -9.87
CA ARG A 113 -6.91 -4.27 -8.88
C ARG A 113 -7.70 -4.06 -7.60
N HIS A 114 -9.01 -3.87 -7.72
CA HIS A 114 -9.89 -3.68 -6.57
C HIS A 114 -9.93 -4.92 -5.67
N GLN A 115 -9.89 -6.12 -6.27
CA GLN A 115 -9.86 -7.35 -5.51
C GLN A 115 -8.55 -7.50 -4.74
N ILE A 116 -7.41 -7.15 -5.35
CA ILE A 116 -6.11 -7.14 -4.66
C ILE A 116 -6.13 -6.20 -3.45
N LEU A 117 -6.69 -4.99 -3.61
CA LEU A 117 -6.79 -4.05 -2.49
C LEU A 117 -7.75 -4.53 -1.39
N ARG A 118 -8.84 -5.23 -1.74
CA ARG A 118 -9.73 -5.85 -0.75
C ARG A 118 -9.03 -6.98 -0.01
N GLU A 119 -8.26 -7.81 -0.71
CA GLU A 119 -7.46 -8.88 -0.10
C GLU A 119 -6.37 -8.30 0.81
N ALA A 120 -5.70 -7.23 0.38
CA ALA A 120 -4.75 -6.51 1.22
C ALA A 120 -5.43 -5.98 2.50
N HIS A 121 -6.60 -5.37 2.37
CA HIS A 121 -7.37 -4.90 3.53
C HIS A 121 -7.80 -6.05 4.45
N ARG A 122 -8.23 -7.20 3.89
CA ARG A 122 -8.64 -8.38 4.66
C ARG A 122 -7.47 -8.97 5.46
N ALA A 123 -6.31 -9.11 4.82
CA ALA A 123 -5.14 -9.73 5.44
C ALA A 123 -4.46 -8.84 6.49
N LEU A 124 -4.49 -7.51 6.30
CA LEU A 124 -3.89 -6.55 7.22
C LEU A 124 -4.64 -6.48 8.55
N ALA A 125 -3.88 -6.51 9.63
CA ALA A 125 -4.37 -6.25 10.98
C ALA A 125 -4.90 -4.81 11.12
N SER A 126 -5.76 -4.59 12.10
CA SER A 126 -6.23 -3.25 12.45
C SER A 126 -5.04 -2.37 12.86
N GLY A 127 -4.88 -1.21 12.22
CA GLY A 127 -3.71 -0.35 12.40
C GLY A 127 -2.48 -0.76 11.59
N GLY A 128 -2.54 -1.86 10.82
CA GLY A 128 -1.46 -2.34 9.96
C GLY A 128 -1.15 -1.39 8.79
N LEU A 129 0.04 -1.51 8.24
CA LEU A 129 0.58 -0.65 7.19
C LEU A 129 0.58 -1.34 5.83
N LEU A 130 0.06 -0.65 4.84
CA LEU A 130 0.11 -1.02 3.44
C LEU A 130 1.12 -0.13 2.72
N PHE A 131 2.10 -0.73 2.06
CA PHE A 131 3.00 -0.06 1.13
C PHE A 131 2.64 -0.42 -0.30
N VAL A 132 2.50 0.57 -1.17
CA VAL A 132 2.23 0.36 -2.59
C VAL A 132 3.29 1.07 -3.41
N VAL A 133 4.00 0.29 -4.23
CA VAL A 133 4.96 0.82 -5.20
C VAL A 133 4.37 0.68 -6.59
N GLY A 134 4.40 1.77 -7.35
CA GLY A 134 3.84 1.79 -8.68
C GLY A 134 4.40 2.88 -9.58
N PHE A 135 4.30 2.67 -10.92
CA PHE A 135 4.73 3.66 -11.89
C PHE A 135 3.79 4.85 -11.95
N ASN A 136 4.40 6.02 -12.05
CA ASN A 136 3.67 7.27 -12.13
C ASN A 136 3.26 7.57 -13.58
N PRO A 137 1.97 7.76 -13.86
CA PRO A 137 1.50 8.11 -15.21
C PRO A 137 1.92 9.50 -15.67
N TRP A 138 2.32 10.39 -14.76
CA TRP A 138 2.72 11.78 -15.05
C TRP A 138 4.23 11.98 -15.08
N SER A 139 5.00 10.93 -15.36
CA SER A 139 6.45 10.93 -15.38
C SER A 139 7.04 10.94 -16.79
N LEU A 140 8.33 11.24 -16.88
CA LEU A 140 9.11 11.08 -18.12
C LEU A 140 9.11 9.64 -18.64
N TRP A 141 8.98 8.67 -17.74
CA TRP A 141 8.81 7.25 -18.07
C TRP A 141 7.51 7.00 -18.84
N SER A 142 6.42 7.65 -18.44
CA SER A 142 5.16 7.58 -19.17
C SER A 142 5.21 8.27 -20.53
N LEU A 143 5.97 9.35 -20.65
CA LEU A 143 6.21 10.00 -21.92
C LEU A 143 6.98 9.07 -22.89
N ARG A 144 8.05 8.43 -22.43
CA ARG A 144 8.76 7.42 -23.24
C ARG A 144 7.83 6.28 -23.65
N ARG A 145 6.99 5.80 -22.76
CA ARG A 145 5.97 4.79 -23.07
C ARG A 145 5.07 5.23 -24.24
N ALA A 146 4.61 6.49 -24.21
CA ALA A 146 3.77 7.03 -25.26
C ALA A 146 4.49 7.14 -26.60
N LEU A 147 5.77 7.52 -26.58
CA LEU A 147 6.60 7.68 -27.78
C LEU A 147 7.04 6.34 -28.40
N THR A 148 7.35 5.34 -27.59
CA THR A 148 7.89 4.06 -28.09
C THR A 148 6.81 3.06 -28.50
N TYR A 149 5.54 3.29 -28.15
CA TYR A 149 4.41 2.38 -28.45
C TYR A 149 4.67 0.92 -28.05
N SER A 150 5.62 0.71 -27.13
CA SER A 150 6.06 -0.62 -26.72
C SER A 150 4.97 -1.30 -25.87
N ARG A 151 4.60 -2.51 -26.26
CA ARG A 151 3.68 -3.37 -25.49
C ARG A 151 4.42 -4.33 -24.56
N ARG A 152 5.73 -4.17 -24.38
CA ARG A 152 6.53 -5.00 -23.47
C ARG A 152 6.56 -4.39 -22.08
N VAL A 153 6.75 -5.21 -21.07
CA VAL A 153 6.98 -4.78 -19.68
C VAL A 153 8.26 -3.94 -19.61
N PRO A 154 8.30 -2.81 -18.86
CA PRO A 154 7.25 -2.32 -17.96
C PRO A 154 6.15 -1.50 -18.64
N TRP A 155 6.34 -1.13 -19.91
CA TRP A 155 5.48 -0.20 -20.66
C TRP A 155 4.07 -0.74 -20.92
N ALA A 156 3.88 -2.07 -20.87
CA ALA A 156 2.58 -2.73 -21.06
C ALA A 156 1.62 -2.51 -19.87
N GLY A 157 2.15 -2.21 -18.67
CA GLY A 157 1.38 -2.03 -17.45
C GLY A 157 0.36 -0.90 -17.55
N HIS A 158 -0.73 -0.99 -16.81
CA HIS A 158 -1.69 0.09 -16.67
C HIS A 158 -1.32 0.97 -15.49
N TYR A 159 -0.55 2.01 -15.72
CA TYR A 159 -0.10 2.91 -14.68
C TYR A 159 -1.27 3.54 -13.95
N LEU A 160 -1.25 3.47 -12.64
CA LEU A 160 -2.29 3.98 -11.76
C LEU A 160 -1.85 5.30 -11.15
N SER A 161 -2.64 6.36 -11.33
CA SER A 161 -2.31 7.63 -10.70
C SER A 161 -2.48 7.54 -9.18
N ARG A 162 -1.62 8.24 -8.44
CA ARG A 162 -1.70 8.28 -6.97
C ARG A 162 -3.08 8.72 -6.49
N HIS A 163 -3.71 9.72 -7.14
CA HIS A 163 -5.02 10.21 -6.74
C HIS A 163 -6.07 9.10 -6.76
N ARG A 164 -6.15 8.36 -7.88
CA ARG A 164 -7.08 7.23 -7.99
C ARG A 164 -6.79 6.14 -6.96
N LEU A 165 -5.51 5.87 -6.69
CA LEU A 165 -5.14 4.89 -5.67
C LEU A 165 -5.55 5.38 -4.27
N CYS A 166 -5.31 6.65 -3.94
CA CYS A 166 -5.73 7.25 -2.68
C CYS A 166 -7.25 7.20 -2.49
N ASP A 167 -8.03 7.51 -3.55
CA ASP A 167 -9.48 7.42 -3.51
C ASP A 167 -9.95 5.98 -3.18
N TRP A 168 -9.36 4.98 -3.84
CA TRP A 168 -9.69 3.58 -3.58
C TRP A 168 -9.30 3.13 -2.18
N LEU A 169 -8.13 3.56 -1.69
CA LEU A 169 -7.67 3.25 -0.34
C LEU A 169 -8.56 3.91 0.71
N SER A 170 -8.98 5.16 0.51
CA SER A 170 -9.88 5.85 1.44
C SER A 170 -11.25 5.17 1.54
N LEU A 171 -11.79 4.70 0.40
CA LEU A 171 -13.04 3.92 0.38
C LEU A 171 -12.93 2.58 1.11
N LEU A 172 -11.74 2.00 1.19
CA LEU A 172 -11.45 0.78 1.94
C LEU A 172 -11.09 1.04 3.41
N GLY A 173 -11.14 2.30 3.88
CA GLY A 173 -10.83 2.64 5.27
C GLY A 173 -9.33 2.71 5.57
N PHE A 174 -8.50 3.04 4.58
CA PHE A 174 -7.11 3.38 4.80
C PHE A 174 -6.91 4.89 4.94
N THR A 175 -6.00 5.28 5.82
CA THR A 175 -5.52 6.67 5.94
C THR A 175 -4.14 6.75 5.31
N LEU A 176 -3.98 7.66 4.35
CA LEU A 176 -2.69 7.93 3.72
C LEU A 176 -1.73 8.51 4.76
N GLN A 177 -0.50 7.97 4.82
CA GLN A 177 0.56 8.45 5.70
C GLN A 177 1.57 9.28 4.92
N GLU A 178 2.18 8.70 3.90
CA GLU A 178 3.28 9.30 3.16
C GLU A 178 3.26 8.86 1.69
N VAL A 179 3.74 9.73 0.81
CA VAL A 179 4.00 9.41 -0.59
C VAL A 179 5.37 9.96 -0.97
N GLN A 180 6.23 9.09 -1.45
CA GLN A 180 7.55 9.46 -1.96
C GLN A 180 7.60 9.18 -3.46
N PHE A 181 8.23 10.09 -4.21
CA PHE A 181 8.49 9.94 -5.63
C PHE A 181 9.99 9.83 -5.87
N ALA A 182 10.39 9.02 -6.85
CA ALA A 182 11.79 8.91 -7.24
C ALA A 182 11.94 8.58 -8.72
N GLN A 183 13.18 8.44 -9.17
CA GLN A 183 13.55 8.19 -10.55
C GLN A 183 13.09 9.35 -11.46
N PHE A 184 13.66 10.52 -11.24
CA PHE A 184 13.31 11.74 -11.99
C PHE A 184 14.02 11.83 -13.34
N GLY A 185 15.09 11.04 -13.54
CA GLY A 185 15.87 11.00 -14.78
C GLY A 185 15.11 10.39 -15.95
N TRP A 186 15.60 10.68 -17.16
CA TRP A 186 15.09 10.06 -18.38
C TRP A 186 15.46 8.56 -18.39
N PRO A 187 14.55 7.65 -18.71
CA PRO A 187 14.81 6.20 -18.70
C PRO A 187 15.72 5.79 -19.90
N CYS A 188 17.00 6.10 -19.84
CA CYS A 188 18.00 5.69 -20.81
C CYS A 188 18.83 4.51 -20.29
N SER A 189 19.06 3.51 -21.13
CA SER A 189 19.93 2.37 -20.82
C SER A 189 21.42 2.72 -20.88
N ASN A 190 21.79 3.92 -21.34
CA ASN A 190 23.15 4.29 -21.71
C ASN A 190 23.86 5.21 -20.71
N SER A 191 23.33 5.41 -19.51
CA SER A 191 23.87 6.36 -18.53
C SER A 191 25.23 5.97 -17.93
N ARG A 192 25.79 4.80 -18.28
CA ARG A 192 27.10 4.36 -17.77
C ARG A 192 28.32 4.95 -18.52
N ASN A 193 28.16 5.63 -19.65
CA ASN A 193 29.28 6.00 -20.50
C ASN A 193 29.62 7.50 -20.63
N ASN A 194 28.88 8.40 -19.98
CA ASN A 194 29.17 9.83 -20.01
C ASN A 194 29.19 10.44 -18.62
N ASP A 195 30.36 10.80 -18.11
CA ASP A 195 30.56 11.42 -16.79
C ASP A 195 29.79 12.75 -16.61
N ASN A 196 29.48 13.45 -17.69
CA ASN A 196 28.71 14.68 -17.66
C ASN A 196 27.19 14.46 -17.55
N ASP A 197 26.66 13.36 -18.10
CA ASP A 197 25.24 12.99 -17.98
C ASP A 197 24.96 12.41 -16.59
N SER A 198 25.89 11.65 -16.02
CA SER A 198 25.77 11.11 -14.66
C SER A 198 25.66 12.21 -13.60
N LYS A 199 26.38 13.33 -13.74
CA LYS A 199 26.30 14.47 -12.83
C LYS A 199 24.98 15.22 -12.92
N LYS A 200 24.43 15.39 -14.13
CA LYS A 200 23.12 16.03 -14.35
C LYS A 200 21.98 15.17 -13.81
N ASP A 201 22.04 13.85 -14.07
CA ASP A 201 21.03 12.91 -13.56
C ASP A 201 21.04 12.88 -12.03
N THR A 202 22.22 12.87 -11.40
CA THR A 202 22.35 12.94 -9.94
C THR A 202 21.82 14.25 -9.36
N TRP A 203 22.03 15.38 -10.02
CA TRP A 203 21.50 16.68 -9.57
C TRP A 203 19.96 16.73 -9.68
N ILE A 204 19.39 16.25 -10.81
CA ILE A 204 17.94 16.17 -11.01
C ILE A 204 17.30 15.25 -9.98
N GLU A 205 17.94 14.10 -9.71
CA GLU A 205 17.50 13.13 -8.71
C GLU A 205 17.48 13.75 -7.31
N ASN A 206 18.59 14.38 -6.89
CA ASN A 206 18.71 15.04 -5.59
C ASN A 206 17.69 16.18 -5.40
N MET A 207 17.47 17.00 -6.46
CA MET A 207 16.45 18.04 -6.42
C MET A 207 15.03 17.44 -6.37
N GLY A 208 14.77 16.42 -7.17
CA GLY A 208 13.49 15.74 -7.19
C GLY A 208 13.16 15.09 -5.85
N GLU A 209 14.11 14.38 -5.24
CA GLU A 209 13.98 13.78 -3.89
C GLU A 209 13.73 14.87 -2.83
N LYS A 210 14.53 15.97 -2.85
CA LYS A 210 14.43 17.05 -1.88
C LYS A 210 13.06 17.74 -1.88
N TYR A 211 12.49 17.96 -3.05
CA TYR A 211 11.19 18.63 -3.20
C TYR A 211 10.01 17.66 -3.37
N ASN A 212 10.24 16.34 -3.29
CA ASN A 212 9.25 15.28 -3.51
C ASN A 212 8.37 15.58 -4.75
N CYS A 213 9.03 15.89 -5.87
CA CYS A 213 8.39 16.33 -7.09
C CYS A 213 7.49 15.22 -7.64
N PHE A 214 6.27 15.54 -8.03
CA PHE A 214 5.28 14.56 -8.53
C PHE A 214 5.63 13.96 -9.91
N LEU A 215 6.73 14.37 -10.56
CA LEU A 215 7.17 13.90 -11.87
C LEU A 215 8.08 12.66 -11.83
N GLY A 216 8.36 12.12 -10.65
CA GLY A 216 9.17 10.90 -10.50
C GLY A 216 8.62 9.71 -11.29
N GLY A 217 9.48 8.83 -11.76
CA GLY A 217 9.16 7.66 -12.58
C GLY A 217 8.23 6.68 -11.88
N PHE A 218 8.43 6.51 -10.56
CA PHE A 218 7.58 5.71 -9.71
C PHE A 218 7.24 6.46 -8.40
N TYR A 219 6.26 5.96 -7.70
CA TYR A 219 5.91 6.40 -6.34
C TYR A 219 5.88 5.22 -5.38
N ALA A 220 6.28 5.47 -4.14
CA ALA A 220 6.07 4.60 -2.99
C ALA A 220 5.08 5.29 -2.05
N LEU A 221 3.95 4.65 -1.82
CA LEU A 221 2.86 5.16 -0.99
C LEU A 221 2.73 4.29 0.25
N SER A 222 2.63 4.90 1.42
CA SER A 222 2.28 4.21 2.66
C SER A 222 0.90 4.65 3.15
N ALA A 223 0.09 3.68 3.55
CA ALA A 223 -1.25 3.90 4.09
C ALA A 223 -1.49 2.98 5.29
N ARG A 224 -2.19 3.48 6.30
CA ARG A 224 -2.54 2.75 7.51
C ARG A 224 -3.99 2.33 7.47
N LYS A 225 -4.29 1.05 7.74
CA LYS A 225 -5.65 0.57 7.93
C LYS A 225 -6.23 1.21 9.18
N GLN A 226 -7.38 1.88 9.03
CA GLN A 226 -8.06 2.49 10.17
C GLN A 226 -8.52 1.41 11.13
N VAL A 227 -8.30 1.65 12.42
CA VAL A 227 -8.97 0.89 13.47
C VAL A 227 -10.42 1.38 13.49
N ILE A 228 -11.38 0.50 13.26
CA ILE A 228 -12.78 0.81 13.55
C ILE A 228 -12.88 0.88 15.06
N GLY A 229 -12.52 2.04 15.64
CA GLY A 229 -12.75 2.30 17.04
C GLY A 229 -14.25 2.28 17.25
N MET A 230 -14.75 1.41 18.12
CA MET A 230 -16.04 1.62 18.74
C MET A 230 -15.95 2.99 19.43
N THR A 231 -16.51 4.02 18.83
CA THR A 231 -16.75 5.27 19.55
C THR A 231 -17.66 4.88 20.69
N PRO A 232 -17.21 4.94 21.97
CA PRO A 232 -18.14 4.71 23.07
C PRO A 232 -19.21 5.79 22.93
N VAL A 233 -20.42 5.38 22.55
CA VAL A 233 -21.58 6.26 22.62
C VAL A 233 -21.66 6.62 24.09
N SER A 234 -21.18 7.83 24.43
CA SER A 234 -21.39 8.40 25.73
C SER A 234 -22.91 8.41 25.92
N GLN A 235 -23.43 7.46 26.67
CA GLN A 235 -24.79 7.52 27.13
C GLN A 235 -24.85 8.81 27.95
N LYS A 236 -25.34 9.88 27.35
CA LYS A 236 -25.83 11.02 28.12
C LYS A 236 -26.83 10.41 29.06
N GLY A 237 -26.39 10.21 30.30
CA GLY A 237 -27.25 9.64 31.34
C GLY A 237 -28.53 10.42 31.34
N PHE A 238 -29.62 9.78 30.97
CA PHE A 238 -30.95 10.26 31.33
C PHE A 238 -30.94 10.34 32.84
N ARG A 239 -30.64 11.54 33.40
CA ARG A 239 -30.99 11.86 34.76
C ARG A 239 -32.51 11.73 34.82
N LYS A 240 -33.01 10.56 35.25
CA LYS A 240 -34.38 10.42 35.68
C LYS A 240 -34.53 11.45 36.75
N ARG A 241 -35.22 12.57 36.46
CA ARG A 241 -35.80 13.42 37.49
C ARG A 241 -36.75 12.54 38.24
N ILE A 242 -36.32 12.07 39.41
CA ILE A 242 -37.23 11.46 40.36
C ILE A 242 -38.12 12.61 40.81
N LEU A 243 -39.36 12.65 40.28
CA LEU A 243 -40.40 13.50 40.77
C LEU A 243 -40.77 12.94 42.16
N SER A 244 -40.25 13.56 43.21
CA SER A 244 -40.71 13.32 44.58
C SER A 244 -42.10 13.93 44.69
N PHE A 245 -43.12 13.09 44.76
CA PHE A 245 -44.46 13.49 45.13
C PHE A 245 -44.46 13.78 46.63
N PRO A 246 -45.05 14.92 47.10
CA PRO A 246 -45.19 15.16 48.51
C PRO A 246 -46.13 14.10 49.10
N VAL A 247 -45.62 13.33 50.06
CA VAL A 247 -46.45 12.44 50.86
C VAL A 247 -47.29 13.33 51.82
N THR A 248 -48.58 13.40 51.58
CA THR A 248 -49.52 14.01 52.51
C THR A 248 -49.71 13.06 53.69
N GLU A 249 -49.24 13.46 54.90
CA GLU A 249 -49.49 12.74 56.08
C GLU A 249 -51.01 12.87 56.45
N PRO A 250 -51.68 11.74 56.78
CA PRO A 250 -53.11 11.85 57.29
C PRO A 250 -53.09 12.46 58.66
N SER A 251 -53.75 13.60 58.85
CA SER A 251 -53.98 14.19 60.14
C SER A 251 -54.99 13.33 60.97
N ILE A 252 -54.49 12.67 61.97
CA ILE A 252 -55.34 11.99 62.95
C ILE A 252 -56.01 13.06 63.85
N ARG A 253 -57.31 13.26 63.66
CA ARG A 253 -58.12 14.10 64.49
C ARG A 253 -58.47 13.31 65.76
N SER A 254 -57.83 13.61 66.87
CA SER A 254 -58.21 13.05 68.17
C SER A 254 -59.63 13.50 68.55
N LEU A 255 -60.56 12.56 68.67
CA LEU A 255 -61.81 12.76 69.29
C LEU A 255 -61.60 12.83 70.83
N GLN A 256 -61.74 13.97 71.38
CA GLN A 256 -61.83 14.19 72.84
C GLN A 256 -63.25 13.84 73.27
N SER A 257 -63.39 12.76 74.06
CA SER A 257 -64.67 12.44 74.74
C SER A 257 -64.72 13.25 76.05
N ASP A 258 -65.69 14.09 76.05
CA ASP A 258 -66.16 14.65 77.34
C ASP A 258 -66.95 13.57 78.12
N ASP A 259 -66.50 13.28 79.34
CA ASP A 259 -67.30 13.11 80.58
C ASP A 259 -66.39 13.11 81.78
#